data_f5b54dabea2dcbd3f16dd9b3df9c9bf3
#
_entry.id   f5b54dabea2dcbd3f16dd9b3df9c9bf3
#
_cell.length_a   1.000
_cell.length_b   1.000
_cell.length_c   1.000
_cell.angle_alpha   90.00
_cell.angle_beta   90.00
_cell.angle_gamma   90.00
#
_symmetry.space_group_name_H-M   'P 1'
#
loop_
_entity.id
_entity.type
_entity.pdbx_description
1 polymer ?
#
loop_
_entity_poly.entity_id
_entity_poly.type
_entity_poly.pdbx_seq_one_letter_code
_entity_poly.pdbx_strand_id
1 'polypeptide(L)'
;MESCDVLIVGGGPAGSTLAWKLKAAGLDVVILDKKTFPRDKTCAGWITPAVVDTLKLDTAAYARGRVFQPIRRFVTGTIGDKEVHTEYDSTVSYGIRRFEFDDYLLQRCGARVVLGEPLKSLKHEGDGWVVNDKLHAPLVVGAGGHFCPVARYLGANL
;
A
#
# COMPACT_ATOMS: atom_id res chain seq x y z
N MET A 1 27.61 -0.22 -3.10
CA MET A 1 26.27 -0.81 -2.94
C MET A 1 25.61 -0.08 -1.79
N GLU A 2 24.39 0.42 -1.98
CA GLU A 2 23.64 1.08 -0.91
C GLU A 2 23.08 0.03 0.06
N SER A 3 22.92 0.38 1.35
CA SER A 3 22.37 -0.51 2.36
C SER A 3 21.18 0.12 3.08
N CYS A 4 20.33 -0.73 3.67
CA CYS A 4 19.25 -0.36 4.56
C CYS A 4 18.94 -1.54 5.50
N ASP A 5 18.17 -1.32 6.57
CA ASP A 5 17.75 -2.39 7.48
C ASP A 5 16.66 -3.27 6.86
N VAL A 6 15.72 -2.63 6.15
CA VAL A 6 14.59 -3.32 5.51
C VAL A 6 14.34 -2.78 4.11
N LEU A 7 14.33 -3.68 3.12
CA LEU A 7 13.89 -3.38 1.77
C LEU A 7 12.47 -3.91 1.55
N ILE A 8 11.57 -3.03 1.11
CA ILE A 8 10.17 -3.37 0.81
C ILE A 8 9.95 -3.30 -0.69
N VAL A 9 9.51 -4.38 -1.31
CA VAL A 9 9.16 -4.44 -2.73
C VAL A 9 7.66 -4.25 -2.91
N GLY A 10 7.28 -3.05 -3.32
CA GLY A 10 5.89 -2.61 -3.50
C GLY A 10 5.52 -1.42 -2.61
N GLY A 11 5.25 -0.26 -3.21
CA GLY A 11 4.87 1.00 -2.55
C GLY A 11 3.36 1.20 -2.35
N GLY A 12 2.53 0.16 -2.54
CA GLY A 12 1.10 0.21 -2.26
C GLY A 12 0.78 0.34 -0.77
N PRO A 13 -0.51 0.31 -0.36
CA PRO A 13 -0.91 0.53 1.03
C PRO A 13 -0.22 -0.38 2.05
N ALA A 14 0.05 -1.65 1.69
CA ALA A 14 0.75 -2.57 2.58
C ALA A 14 2.21 -2.13 2.81
N GLY A 15 2.96 -1.88 1.73
CA GLY A 15 4.37 -1.51 1.82
C GLY A 15 4.59 -0.13 2.43
N SER A 16 3.80 0.87 2.04
CA SER A 16 3.89 2.22 2.61
C SER A 16 3.50 2.25 4.09
N THR A 17 2.50 1.45 4.51
CA THR A 17 2.12 1.33 5.93
C THR A 17 3.21 0.63 6.74
N LEU A 18 3.79 -0.46 6.22
CA LEU A 18 4.90 -1.14 6.86
C LEU A 18 6.09 -0.18 7.02
N ALA A 19 6.47 0.51 5.96
CA ALA A 19 7.55 1.48 5.99
C ALA A 19 7.33 2.57 7.04
N TRP A 20 6.12 3.14 7.10
CA TRP A 20 5.75 4.12 8.12
C TRP A 20 5.94 3.59 9.55
N LYS A 21 5.51 2.35 9.81
CA LYS A 21 5.68 1.72 11.13
C LYS A 21 7.14 1.45 11.47
N LEU A 22 7.93 0.96 10.52
CA LEU A 22 9.35 0.66 10.72
C LEU A 22 10.16 1.95 10.90
N LYS A 23 9.85 3.01 10.15
CA LYS A 23 10.47 4.33 10.35
C LYS A 23 10.19 4.90 11.74
N ALA A 24 8.97 4.73 12.24
CA ALA A 24 8.63 5.12 13.61
C ALA A 24 9.40 4.32 14.67
N ALA A 25 9.87 3.12 14.34
CA ALA A 25 10.75 2.30 15.18
C ALA A 25 12.26 2.60 14.99
N GLY A 26 12.61 3.60 14.17
CA GLY A 26 13.99 4.05 13.96
C GLY A 26 14.78 3.29 12.90
N LEU A 27 14.15 2.38 12.15
CA LEU A 27 14.84 1.59 11.12
C LEU A 27 15.05 2.38 9.84
N ASP A 28 16.15 2.10 9.14
CA ASP A 28 16.38 2.59 7.78
C ASP A 28 15.64 1.71 6.77
N VAL A 29 14.70 2.29 6.05
CA VAL A 29 13.79 1.56 5.16
C VAL A 29 13.87 2.11 3.74
N VAL A 30 13.96 1.21 2.77
CA VAL A 30 13.83 1.53 1.34
C VAL A 30 12.59 0.84 0.78
N ILE A 31 11.79 1.58 0.02
CA ILE A 31 10.71 1.03 -0.80
C ILE A 31 11.16 1.03 -2.26
N LEU A 32 11.04 -0.12 -2.92
CA LEU A 32 11.23 -0.28 -4.36
C LEU A 32 9.88 -0.54 -5.02
N ASP A 33 9.47 0.28 -5.98
CA ASP A 33 8.26 0.03 -6.78
C ASP A 33 8.51 0.22 -8.28
N LYS A 34 7.98 -0.70 -9.09
CA LYS A 34 8.07 -0.66 -10.56
C LYS A 34 7.30 0.50 -11.21
N LYS A 35 6.40 1.11 -10.48
CA LYS A 35 5.57 2.23 -10.95
C LYS A 35 6.00 3.54 -10.31
N THR A 36 5.74 4.62 -10.99
CA THR A 36 5.74 5.97 -10.41
C THR A 36 4.38 6.25 -9.78
N PHE A 37 4.33 7.10 -8.75
CA PHE A 37 3.11 7.51 -8.08
C PHE A 37 2.81 9.00 -8.37
N PRO A 38 1.54 9.40 -8.40
CA PRO A 38 0.33 8.58 -8.24
C PRO A 38 0.10 7.63 -9.43
N ARG A 39 -0.50 6.46 -9.17
CA ARG A 39 -0.77 5.44 -10.20
C ARG A 39 -2.17 4.84 -10.04
N ASP A 40 -2.78 4.46 -11.16
CA ASP A 40 -4.04 3.72 -11.13
C ASP A 40 -3.86 2.31 -10.55
N LYS A 41 -4.86 1.90 -9.78
CA LYS A 41 -4.98 0.55 -9.24
C LYS A 41 -6.45 0.19 -9.11
N THR A 42 -6.86 -0.87 -9.79
CA THR A 42 -8.22 -1.42 -9.66
C THR A 42 -8.58 -1.71 -8.21
N CYS A 43 -9.72 -1.19 -7.77
CA CYS A 43 -10.23 -1.33 -6.40
C CYS A 43 -11.72 -1.00 -6.38
N ALA A 44 -12.46 -1.52 -5.41
CA ALA A 44 -13.84 -1.11 -5.16
C ALA A 44 -13.97 0.36 -4.74
N GLY A 45 -12.88 0.99 -4.33
CA GLY A 45 -12.84 2.44 -4.07
C GLY A 45 -13.34 2.83 -2.69
N TRP A 46 -13.27 1.97 -1.69
CA TRP A 46 -13.61 2.32 -0.32
C TRP A 46 -12.68 1.72 0.73
N ILE A 47 -12.68 2.35 1.91
CA ILE A 47 -12.02 1.88 3.13
C ILE A 47 -13.00 1.95 4.31
N THR A 48 -12.77 1.12 5.32
CA THR A 48 -13.59 1.09 6.54
C THR A 48 -13.05 2.04 7.61
N PRO A 49 -13.87 2.43 8.62
CA PRO A 49 -13.39 3.17 9.79
C PRO A 49 -12.19 2.51 10.48
N ALA A 50 -12.17 1.19 10.58
CA ALA A 50 -11.04 0.46 11.16
C ALA A 50 -9.72 0.71 10.41
N VAL A 51 -9.74 0.91 9.10
CA VAL A 51 -8.55 1.29 8.31
C VAL A 51 -8.11 2.71 8.66
N VAL A 52 -9.06 3.64 8.80
CA VAL A 52 -8.80 5.02 9.22
C VAL A 52 -8.09 5.06 10.57
N ASP A 53 -8.59 4.30 11.54
CA ASP A 53 -8.04 4.22 12.90
C ASP A 53 -6.65 3.56 12.91
N THR A 54 -6.51 2.42 12.24
CA THR A 54 -5.23 1.68 12.16
C THR A 54 -4.13 2.51 11.53
N LEU A 55 -4.47 3.26 10.49
CA LEU A 55 -3.55 4.15 9.81
C LEU A 55 -3.36 5.49 10.53
N LYS A 56 -4.13 5.77 11.59
CA LYS A 56 -4.17 7.08 12.24
C LYS A 56 -4.32 8.20 11.20
N LEU A 57 -5.31 8.05 10.33
CA LEU A 57 -5.52 8.96 9.22
C LEU A 57 -6.13 10.27 9.74
N ASP A 58 -5.44 11.40 9.53
CA ASP A 58 -6.07 12.70 9.68
C ASP A 58 -7.05 12.91 8.51
N THR A 59 -8.32 12.60 8.77
CA THR A 59 -9.36 12.63 7.74
C THR A 59 -9.61 14.04 7.21
N ALA A 60 -9.46 15.06 8.05
CA ALA A 60 -9.63 16.45 7.64
C ALA A 60 -8.47 16.90 6.73
N ALA A 61 -7.23 16.52 7.07
CA ALA A 61 -6.08 16.80 6.22
C ALA A 61 -6.13 15.99 4.91
N TYR A 62 -6.54 14.73 4.98
CA TYR A 62 -6.67 13.88 3.79
C TYR A 62 -7.73 14.43 2.81
N ALA A 63 -8.91 14.82 3.31
CA ALA A 63 -10.02 15.32 2.49
C ALA A 63 -9.72 16.65 1.78
N ARG A 64 -8.67 17.38 2.16
CA ARG A 64 -8.25 18.58 1.44
C ARG A 64 -7.66 18.24 0.08
N GLY A 65 -8.50 18.37 -0.98
CA GLY A 65 -8.13 18.11 -2.36
C GLY A 65 -8.14 16.63 -2.79
N ARG A 66 -8.67 15.73 -1.94
CA ARG A 66 -8.84 14.29 -2.24
C ARG A 66 -10.25 13.83 -1.98
N VAL A 67 -10.68 12.78 -2.66
CA VAL A 67 -12.00 12.18 -2.42
C VAL A 67 -12.00 11.40 -1.09
N PHE A 68 -12.91 11.80 -0.20
CA PHE A 68 -13.17 11.13 1.07
C PHE A 68 -14.66 11.22 1.40
N GLN A 69 -15.46 10.30 0.84
CA GLN A 69 -16.91 10.34 0.88
C GLN A 69 -17.45 9.38 1.95
N PRO A 70 -18.08 9.88 3.04
CA PRO A 70 -18.75 9.03 4.01
C PRO A 70 -19.89 8.22 3.36
N ILE A 71 -19.95 6.94 3.67
CA ILE A 71 -20.98 6.01 3.21
C ILE A 71 -21.75 5.52 4.42
N ARG A 72 -23.09 5.72 4.40
CA ARG A 72 -24.01 5.31 5.44
C ARG A 72 -25.11 4.38 4.91
N ARG A 73 -25.19 4.18 3.61
CA ARG A 73 -26.24 3.41 2.97
C ARG A 73 -25.70 2.59 1.81
N PHE A 74 -26.22 1.38 1.68
CA PHE A 74 -26.04 0.54 0.51
C PHE A 74 -27.39 0.22 -0.12
N VAL A 75 -27.43 0.16 -1.43
CA VAL A 75 -28.51 -0.37 -2.20
C VAL A 75 -27.99 -1.58 -2.96
N THR A 76 -28.60 -2.73 -2.73
CA THR A 76 -28.23 -3.98 -3.39
C THR A 76 -29.45 -4.56 -4.09
N GLY A 77 -29.24 -5.16 -5.26
CA GLY A 77 -30.34 -5.73 -6.03
C GLY A 77 -29.86 -6.41 -7.30
N THR A 78 -30.79 -7.01 -8.01
CA THR A 78 -30.58 -7.54 -9.35
C THR A 78 -31.04 -6.49 -10.35
N ILE A 79 -30.32 -6.31 -11.45
CA ILE A 79 -30.70 -5.36 -12.51
C ILE A 79 -32.10 -5.70 -13.03
N GLY A 80 -33.04 -4.73 -12.94
CA GLY A 80 -34.42 -4.88 -13.38
C GLY A 80 -35.36 -5.59 -12.39
N ASP A 81 -34.92 -5.83 -11.16
CA ASP A 81 -35.70 -6.46 -10.10
C ASP A 81 -35.66 -5.61 -8.81
N LYS A 82 -36.16 -6.18 -7.71
CA LYS A 82 -36.26 -5.49 -6.42
C LYS A 82 -34.89 -5.08 -5.87
N GLU A 83 -34.86 -3.90 -5.28
CA GLU A 83 -33.74 -3.38 -4.52
C GLU A 83 -33.95 -3.52 -3.03
N VAL A 84 -32.86 -3.79 -2.30
CA VAL A 84 -32.81 -3.80 -0.85
C VAL A 84 -31.99 -2.60 -0.40
N HIS A 85 -32.57 -1.73 0.39
CA HIS A 85 -31.93 -0.56 0.95
C HIS A 85 -31.53 -0.87 2.40
N THR A 86 -30.23 -0.71 2.68
CA THR A 86 -29.68 -0.87 4.02
C THR A 86 -29.08 0.47 4.46
N GLU A 87 -29.58 1.02 5.55
CA GLU A 87 -29.11 2.28 6.12
C GLU A 87 -28.53 2.06 7.51
N TYR A 88 -27.49 2.84 7.85
CA TYR A 88 -26.76 2.75 9.10
C TYR A 88 -26.76 4.10 9.81
N ASP A 89 -26.86 4.09 11.13
CA ASP A 89 -26.86 5.30 11.97
C ASP A 89 -25.49 6.02 11.94
N SER A 90 -24.43 5.30 11.60
CA SER A 90 -23.07 5.83 11.52
C SER A 90 -22.42 5.55 10.16
N THR A 91 -21.30 6.21 9.89
CA THR A 91 -20.48 5.95 8.71
C THR A 91 -19.84 4.56 8.79
N VAL A 92 -20.12 3.68 7.83
CA VAL A 92 -19.62 2.30 7.77
C VAL A 92 -18.46 2.13 6.80
N SER A 93 -18.28 3.08 5.87
CA SER A 93 -17.17 3.11 4.91
C SER A 93 -16.92 4.52 4.43
N TYR A 94 -15.76 4.72 3.80
CA TYR A 94 -15.41 5.95 3.10
C TYR A 94 -15.03 5.64 1.66
N GLY A 95 -15.69 6.29 0.71
CA GLY A 95 -15.30 6.26 -0.70
C GLY A 95 -14.00 7.02 -0.90
N ILE A 96 -13.06 6.40 -1.60
CA ILE A 96 -11.74 6.96 -1.92
C ILE A 96 -11.36 6.69 -3.37
N ARG A 97 -10.39 7.43 -3.86
CA ARG A 97 -9.68 7.08 -5.10
C ARG A 97 -8.33 6.47 -4.75
N ARG A 98 -8.07 5.26 -5.24
CA ARG A 98 -6.84 4.52 -4.92
C ARG A 98 -5.57 5.26 -5.35
N PHE A 99 -5.58 5.95 -6.47
CA PHE A 99 -4.39 6.69 -6.90
C PHE A 99 -4.03 7.82 -5.92
N GLU A 100 -5.03 8.51 -5.35
CA GLU A 100 -4.84 9.54 -4.34
C GLU A 100 -4.42 8.94 -2.98
N PHE A 101 -5.07 7.85 -2.60
CA PHE A 101 -4.85 7.20 -1.31
C PHE A 101 -3.49 6.53 -1.21
N ASP A 102 -3.11 5.77 -2.25
CA ASP A 102 -1.83 5.08 -2.29
C ASP A 102 -0.67 6.08 -2.29
N ASP A 103 -0.77 7.16 -3.07
CA ASP A 103 0.23 8.23 -3.13
C ASP A 103 0.36 8.95 -1.79
N TYR A 104 -0.77 9.29 -1.15
CA TYR A 104 -0.76 9.91 0.17
C TYR A 104 -0.06 9.04 1.22
N LEU A 105 -0.34 7.74 1.25
CA LEU A 105 0.31 6.83 2.18
C LEU A 105 1.81 6.71 1.90
N LEU A 106 2.20 6.68 0.64
CA LEU A 106 3.59 6.60 0.24
C LEU A 106 4.36 7.87 0.62
N GLN A 107 3.81 9.04 0.36
CA GLN A 107 4.45 10.33 0.71
C GLN A 107 4.68 10.50 2.21
N ARG A 108 3.73 10.03 3.04
CA ARG A 108 3.85 10.16 4.49
C ARG A 108 4.71 9.08 5.16
N CYS A 109 5.13 8.04 4.46
CA CYS A 109 5.80 6.88 5.09
C CYS A 109 7.18 7.19 5.68
N GLY A 110 7.84 8.26 5.23
CA GLY A 110 9.15 8.70 5.72
C GLY A 110 10.34 7.81 5.29
N ALA A 111 10.11 6.81 4.45
CA ALA A 111 11.15 5.93 3.91
C ALA A 111 11.81 6.53 2.65
N ARG A 112 12.99 6.04 2.30
CA ARG A 112 13.57 6.27 0.97
C ARG A 112 12.73 5.50 -0.06
N VAL A 113 12.39 6.15 -1.17
CA VAL A 113 11.51 5.54 -2.19
C VAL A 113 12.19 5.56 -3.54
N VAL A 114 12.32 4.38 -4.16
CA VAL A 114 12.86 4.17 -5.51
C VAL A 114 11.68 3.74 -6.41
N LEU A 115 11.24 4.65 -7.25
CA LEU A 115 10.09 4.46 -8.14
C LEU A 115 10.51 4.22 -9.59
N GLY A 116 9.66 3.53 -10.35
CA GLY A 116 9.91 3.19 -11.75
C GLY A 116 10.93 2.07 -11.93
N GLU A 117 11.39 1.45 -10.86
CA GLU A 117 12.37 0.37 -10.90
C GLU A 117 11.76 -0.96 -10.43
N PRO A 118 11.59 -1.95 -11.31
CA PRO A 118 11.11 -3.28 -10.93
C PRO A 118 12.19 -4.07 -10.18
N LEU A 119 11.76 -5.03 -9.35
CA LEU A 119 12.65 -6.09 -8.88
C LEU A 119 13.08 -6.95 -10.08
N LYS A 120 14.38 -6.93 -10.42
CA LYS A 120 14.98 -7.70 -11.53
C LYS A 120 15.77 -8.89 -11.02
N SER A 121 16.50 -8.71 -9.93
CA SER A 121 17.29 -9.77 -9.29
C SER A 121 17.15 -9.71 -7.78
N LEU A 122 17.12 -10.90 -7.15
CA LEU A 122 17.11 -11.09 -5.71
C LEU A 122 18.04 -12.24 -5.40
N LYS A 123 19.11 -11.98 -4.66
CA LYS A 123 20.13 -12.97 -4.31
C LYS A 123 20.38 -12.93 -2.80
N HIS A 124 20.52 -14.07 -2.19
CA HIS A 124 20.99 -14.15 -0.80
C HIS A 124 22.52 -14.15 -0.81
N GLU A 125 23.15 -13.19 -0.17
CA GLU A 125 24.60 -13.05 -0.07
C GLU A 125 25.00 -12.68 1.37
N GLY A 126 25.86 -13.49 1.96
CA GLY A 126 26.30 -13.28 3.32
C GLY A 126 25.15 -13.37 4.33
N ASP A 127 24.93 -12.29 5.06
CA ASP A 127 23.90 -12.15 6.11
C ASP A 127 22.62 -11.45 5.63
N GLY A 128 22.48 -11.25 4.33
CA GLY A 128 21.33 -10.51 3.79
C GLY A 128 21.03 -10.79 2.32
N TRP A 129 20.33 -9.84 1.73
CA TRP A 129 19.83 -9.90 0.38
C TRP A 129 20.40 -8.78 -0.47
N VAL A 130 20.84 -9.11 -1.67
CA VAL A 130 21.21 -8.14 -2.70
C VAL A 130 20.09 -8.05 -3.73
N VAL A 131 19.60 -6.84 -3.92
CA VAL A 131 18.49 -6.53 -4.83
C VAL A 131 18.98 -5.66 -5.98
N ASN A 132 18.72 -6.10 -7.21
CA ASN A 132 19.11 -5.43 -8.45
C ASN A 132 20.62 -5.11 -8.54
N ASP A 133 21.47 -5.88 -7.86
CA ASP A 133 22.92 -5.67 -7.75
C ASP A 133 23.30 -4.26 -7.23
N LYS A 134 22.41 -3.58 -6.53
CA LYS A 134 22.54 -2.18 -6.05
C LYS A 134 22.26 -1.98 -4.58
N LEU A 135 21.25 -2.68 -4.05
CA LEU A 135 20.73 -2.50 -2.69
C LEU A 135 20.99 -3.75 -1.87
N HIS A 136 21.52 -3.59 -0.68
CA HIS A 136 21.68 -4.67 0.31
C HIS A 136 20.79 -4.44 1.52
N ALA A 137 20.10 -5.47 1.99
CA ALA A 137 19.31 -5.44 3.21
C ALA A 137 19.30 -6.80 3.92
N PRO A 138 19.42 -6.85 5.26
CA PRO A 138 19.23 -8.09 6.04
C PRO A 138 17.82 -8.67 5.84
N LEU A 139 16.82 -7.82 5.61
CA LEU A 139 15.43 -8.24 5.44
C LEU A 139 14.82 -7.64 4.16
N VAL A 140 14.20 -8.51 3.35
CA VAL A 140 13.40 -8.11 2.18
C VAL A 140 11.95 -8.52 2.38
N VAL A 141 11.02 -7.59 2.18
CA VAL A 141 9.59 -7.82 2.33
C VAL A 141 8.86 -7.64 1.01
N GLY A 142 8.11 -8.66 0.60
CA GLY A 142 7.24 -8.59 -0.57
C GLY A 142 5.89 -7.95 -0.24
N ALA A 143 5.63 -6.78 -0.80
CA ALA A 143 4.36 -6.05 -0.68
C ALA A 143 3.77 -5.67 -2.06
N GLY A 144 4.13 -6.39 -3.11
CA GLY A 144 3.79 -6.11 -4.51
C GLY A 144 2.35 -6.47 -4.90
N GLY A 145 1.52 -6.92 -3.96
CA GLY A 145 0.14 -7.36 -4.19
C GLY A 145 0.08 -8.74 -4.86
N HIS A 146 -1.01 -9.00 -5.59
CA HIS A 146 -1.27 -10.33 -6.19
C HIS A 146 -0.10 -10.87 -7.04
N PHE A 147 0.56 -10.01 -7.80
CA PHE A 147 1.70 -10.39 -8.63
C PHE A 147 3.05 -10.05 -8.00
N CYS A 148 3.18 -10.21 -6.69
CA CYS A 148 4.39 -9.86 -5.96
C CYS A 148 5.60 -10.70 -6.44
N PRO A 149 6.67 -10.06 -6.95
CA PRO A 149 7.83 -10.79 -7.44
C PRO A 149 8.61 -11.50 -6.33
N VAL A 150 8.59 -11.00 -5.10
CA VAL A 150 9.21 -11.68 -3.94
C VAL A 150 8.44 -12.95 -3.61
N ALA A 151 7.10 -12.91 -3.61
CA ALA A 151 6.29 -14.09 -3.37
C ALA A 151 6.55 -15.18 -4.43
N ARG A 152 6.70 -14.80 -5.70
CA ARG A 152 7.09 -15.73 -6.77
C ARG A 152 8.49 -16.32 -6.55
N TYR A 153 9.44 -15.50 -6.13
CA TYR A 153 10.78 -15.98 -5.80
C TYR A 153 10.75 -17.04 -4.69
N LEU A 154 9.84 -16.89 -3.73
CA LEU A 154 9.61 -17.85 -2.65
C LEU A 154 8.77 -19.08 -3.07
N GLY A 155 8.42 -19.21 -4.35
CA GLY A 155 7.67 -20.35 -4.87
C GLY A 155 6.16 -20.28 -4.63
N ALA A 156 5.60 -19.13 -4.28
CA ALA A 156 4.16 -18.98 -4.13
C ALA A 156 3.46 -19.09 -5.50
N ASN A 157 2.46 -19.98 -5.56
CA ASN A 157 1.54 -20.08 -6.71
C ASN A 157 0.54 -18.92 -6.61
N LEU A 158 0.67 -17.92 -7.47
CA LEU A 158 -0.15 -16.71 -7.53
C LEU A 158 -1.10 -16.75 -8.73
#